data_b945f2defb6966e98c274902717c7be4
#
_entry.id   b945f2defb6966e98c274902717c7be4
#
_cell.length_a   1.000
_cell.length_b   1.000
_cell.length_c   1.000
_cell.angle_alpha   90.00
_cell.angle_beta   90.00
_cell.angle_gamma   90.00
#
_symmetry.space_group_name_H-M   'P 1'
#
loop_
_entity.id
_entity.type
_entity.pdbx_description
1 polymer ?
#
loop_
_entity_poly.entity_id
_entity_poly.type
_entity_poly.pdbx_seq_one_letter_code
_entity_poly.pdbx_strand_id
1 'polypeptide(L)'
;MLDSVGLYNWEIIEASDRVGGRFRTKYVGGTQEWAEMGPMRLPYSVTYKDGETLEYTDHRMVWQLAEILNSMNGNSSEWKVDFIPWIQHHPNELLALGTGRHPDGRIPTRAEIEADASLGKPAPLSTQEYDTTKEQMNGILKKKDILKSIQRDVWRAHKQAMDQGLDDWSEQAMMRHVFKASENVTDAIWTAGDYDVFWDELHHNSNLGLDGSSSALGETKWKCIDGGFSRLSDAFIPHVSDRLVLNRKIRKLETIDGENGHNRTRLSWYPNAANRTYESKDYDYTVMAVPFTMTRFMDLPKFSSVLGRAISEAGLRFKSACKVALLFSERFWEKGDRPIFGGYSTPPSASVGALYYPVYGINESRPGLIMHYRGGDWSDRFVSFSDEEHVQTVLDAIVDLHGEQARDLYTGDYERLCWLQDEHTATAWCRPDVEQHKLYIPAYHQTEHNTIFIGEHTAPTHAWVSSSLQSSVRGSVQLLLELGLINEAKELNQRWMGRWIQV
;
A
#
# COMPACT_ATOMS: atom_id res chain seq x y z
N MET A 1 -9.39 -19.12 -3.65
CA MET A 1 -10.72 -18.75 -4.17
C MET A 1 -11.25 -19.80 -5.15
N LEU A 2 -10.60 -20.07 -6.27
CA LEU A 2 -11.11 -21.00 -7.29
C LEU A 2 -11.33 -22.42 -6.74
N ASP A 3 -10.37 -22.97 -6.00
CA ASP A 3 -10.49 -24.29 -5.36
C ASP A 3 -11.69 -24.38 -4.40
N SER A 4 -12.07 -23.27 -3.75
CA SER A 4 -13.17 -23.25 -2.80
C SER A 4 -14.57 -23.41 -3.46
N VAL A 5 -14.63 -23.30 -4.78
CA VAL A 5 -15.82 -23.50 -5.60
C VAL A 5 -15.66 -24.60 -6.64
N GLY A 6 -14.64 -25.47 -6.46
CA GLY A 6 -14.46 -26.67 -7.27
C GLY A 6 -13.75 -26.47 -8.61
N LEU A 7 -13.18 -25.30 -8.87
CA LEU A 7 -12.38 -25.06 -10.09
C LEU A 7 -10.90 -25.30 -9.80
N TYR A 8 -10.38 -26.46 -10.20
CA TYR A 8 -9.00 -26.91 -9.86
C TYR A 8 -8.03 -26.85 -11.05
N ASN A 9 -8.52 -26.68 -12.29
CA ASN A 9 -7.67 -26.64 -13.48
C ASN A 9 -7.09 -25.25 -13.71
N TRP A 10 -6.09 -24.88 -12.90
CA TRP A 10 -5.35 -23.63 -13.00
C TRP A 10 -3.89 -23.83 -12.58
N GLU A 11 -3.02 -22.94 -13.04
CA GLU A 11 -1.65 -22.79 -12.55
C GLU A 11 -1.28 -21.32 -12.39
N ILE A 12 -0.23 -21.07 -11.62
CA ILE A 12 0.36 -19.75 -11.43
C ILE A 12 1.72 -19.70 -12.12
N ILE A 13 1.92 -18.68 -12.93
CA ILE A 13 3.22 -18.38 -13.54
C ILE A 13 3.72 -17.08 -12.91
N GLU A 14 4.85 -17.15 -12.21
CA GLU A 14 5.47 -16.06 -11.48
C GLU A 14 6.83 -15.73 -12.08
N ALA A 15 7.08 -14.43 -12.29
CA ALA A 15 8.32 -13.95 -12.88
C ALA A 15 9.53 -14.06 -11.94
N SER A 16 9.29 -13.89 -10.64
CA SER A 16 10.33 -13.95 -9.61
C SER A 16 10.59 -15.37 -9.10
N ASP A 17 11.55 -15.51 -8.21
CA ASP A 17 11.91 -16.75 -7.53
C ASP A 17 11.07 -17.06 -6.27
N ARG A 18 10.01 -16.25 -5.99
CA ARG A 18 9.21 -16.29 -4.78
C ARG A 18 7.74 -15.94 -5.03
N VAL A 19 6.89 -16.26 -4.07
CA VAL A 19 5.50 -15.81 -4.03
C VAL A 19 5.36 -14.43 -3.35
N GLY A 20 4.22 -13.78 -3.48
CA GLY A 20 3.82 -12.62 -2.68
C GLY A 20 4.01 -11.25 -3.33
N GLY A 21 4.71 -11.16 -4.48
CA GLY A 21 4.85 -9.88 -5.19
C GLY A 21 5.43 -8.78 -4.29
N ARG A 22 4.63 -7.72 -4.00
CA ARG A 22 5.05 -6.61 -3.15
C ARG A 22 5.05 -6.88 -1.64
N PHE A 23 4.61 -8.03 -1.16
CA PHE A 23 4.98 -8.50 0.18
C PHE A 23 6.48 -8.78 0.21
N ARG A 24 7.21 -8.07 1.06
CA ARG A 24 8.68 -8.15 1.11
C ARG A 24 9.17 -7.91 2.53
N THR A 25 9.11 -8.95 3.34
CA THR A 25 9.72 -8.96 4.68
C THR A 25 11.18 -9.39 4.56
N LYS A 26 12.07 -8.74 5.28
CA LYS A 26 13.50 -9.04 5.33
C LYS A 26 13.98 -9.17 6.78
N TYR A 27 14.69 -10.24 7.07
CA TYR A 27 15.40 -10.43 8.32
C TYR A 27 16.82 -9.90 8.16
N VAL A 28 17.26 -9.02 9.06
CA VAL A 28 18.47 -8.23 8.90
C VAL A 28 19.61 -8.79 9.75
N GLY A 29 20.84 -8.81 9.19
CA GLY A 29 22.06 -9.22 9.90
C GLY A 29 22.04 -10.65 10.45
N GLY A 30 21.27 -11.57 9.84
CA GLY A 30 21.12 -12.94 10.33
C GLY A 30 20.42 -13.06 11.70
N THR A 31 19.75 -12.02 12.16
CA THR A 31 19.01 -11.96 13.41
C THR A 31 17.54 -12.35 13.23
N GLN A 32 16.75 -12.29 14.32
CA GLN A 32 15.29 -12.40 14.28
C GLN A 32 14.60 -11.05 14.07
N GLU A 33 15.39 -9.99 13.88
CA GLU A 33 14.85 -8.65 13.59
C GLU A 33 14.39 -8.59 12.14
N TRP A 34 13.13 -8.16 11.93
CA TRP A 34 12.54 -8.11 10.61
C TRP A 34 12.05 -6.71 10.24
N ALA A 35 12.22 -6.37 8.97
CA ALA A 35 11.78 -5.11 8.37
C ALA A 35 10.78 -5.35 7.24
N GLU A 36 9.75 -4.51 7.20
CA GLU A 36 8.75 -4.51 6.13
C GLU A 36 9.16 -3.58 5.00
N MET A 37 9.67 -4.14 3.93
CA MET A 37 10.00 -3.39 2.73
C MET A 37 8.78 -3.13 1.84
N GLY A 38 7.69 -3.91 2.03
CA GLY A 38 6.37 -3.76 1.41
C GLY A 38 5.34 -3.12 2.36
N PRO A 39 4.08 -3.65 2.41
CA PRO A 39 3.07 -3.23 3.38
C PRO A 39 3.56 -3.48 4.80
N MET A 40 3.22 -2.60 5.73
CA MET A 40 3.77 -2.66 7.10
C MET A 40 2.70 -2.67 8.18
N ARG A 41 1.47 -2.26 7.87
CA ARG A 41 0.35 -2.16 8.82
C ARG A 41 -0.99 -2.21 8.11
N LEU A 42 -2.04 -2.51 8.88
CA LEU A 42 -3.43 -2.55 8.43
C LEU A 42 -4.32 -1.87 9.47
N PRO A 43 -5.27 -1.00 9.07
CA PRO A 43 -6.27 -0.48 9.98
C PRO A 43 -7.26 -1.60 10.32
N TYR A 44 -7.55 -1.79 11.61
CA TYR A 44 -8.43 -2.84 12.08
C TYR A 44 -9.82 -2.30 12.44
N SER A 45 -9.86 -1.32 13.32
CA SER A 45 -11.10 -0.67 13.74
C SER A 45 -10.83 0.79 14.11
N VAL A 46 -11.87 1.60 14.08
CA VAL A 46 -11.85 2.97 14.55
C VAL A 46 -12.85 3.16 15.68
N THR A 47 -12.45 3.87 16.74
CA THR A 47 -13.33 4.31 17.81
C THR A 47 -13.48 5.83 17.73
N TYR A 48 -14.67 6.31 17.44
CA TYR A 48 -14.98 7.74 17.38
C TYR A 48 -15.10 8.33 18.78
N LYS A 49 -14.95 9.66 18.91
CA LYS A 49 -15.04 10.36 20.22
C LYS A 49 -16.40 10.23 20.92
N ASP A 50 -17.46 9.93 20.19
CA ASP A 50 -18.78 9.63 20.76
C ASP A 50 -18.91 8.18 21.26
N GLY A 51 -17.84 7.39 21.18
CA GLY A 51 -17.77 6.00 21.65
C GLY A 51 -18.20 4.96 20.60
N GLU A 52 -18.68 5.39 19.42
CA GLU A 52 -18.99 4.44 18.34
C GLU A 52 -17.72 3.79 17.81
N THR A 53 -17.72 2.45 17.71
CA THR A 53 -16.62 1.68 17.14
C THR A 53 -17.07 0.98 15.86
N LEU A 54 -16.27 1.09 14.81
CA LEU A 54 -16.48 0.44 13.51
C LEU A 54 -15.25 -0.37 13.12
N GLU A 55 -15.46 -1.57 12.59
CA GLU A 55 -14.41 -2.31 11.88
C GLU A 55 -14.37 -1.86 10.41
N TYR A 56 -13.16 -1.83 9.84
CA TYR A 56 -12.97 -1.54 8.43
C TYR A 56 -13.42 -2.72 7.57
N THR A 57 -14.52 -2.57 6.85
CA THR A 57 -15.15 -3.66 6.11
C THR A 57 -14.28 -4.21 4.98
N ASP A 58 -13.56 -3.34 4.28
CA ASP A 58 -12.66 -3.74 3.19
C ASP A 58 -11.42 -4.49 3.71
N HIS A 59 -10.84 -4.06 4.82
CA HIS A 59 -9.70 -4.74 5.43
C HIS A 59 -10.06 -6.08 6.07
N ARG A 60 -11.32 -6.30 6.38
CA ARG A 60 -11.81 -7.57 6.97
C ARG A 60 -11.45 -8.79 6.14
N MET A 61 -11.38 -8.65 4.82
CA MET A 61 -10.96 -9.75 3.93
C MET A 61 -9.56 -10.26 4.23
N VAL A 62 -8.66 -9.42 4.74
CA VAL A 62 -7.29 -9.82 5.10
C VAL A 62 -7.31 -10.76 6.31
N TRP A 63 -8.13 -10.43 7.32
CA TRP A 63 -8.31 -11.28 8.51
C TRP A 63 -8.94 -12.62 8.14
N GLN A 64 -10.00 -12.57 7.34
CA GLN A 64 -10.70 -13.74 6.82
C GLN A 64 -9.76 -14.66 6.03
N LEU A 65 -8.90 -14.09 5.18
CA LEU A 65 -7.90 -14.86 4.43
C LEU A 65 -6.91 -15.56 5.36
N ALA A 66 -6.38 -14.85 6.36
CA ALA A 66 -5.45 -15.42 7.32
C ALA A 66 -6.09 -16.56 8.14
N GLU A 67 -7.35 -16.40 8.59
CA GLU A 67 -8.10 -17.45 9.29
C GLU A 67 -8.29 -18.70 8.42
N ILE A 68 -8.65 -18.53 7.14
CA ILE A 68 -8.79 -19.64 6.20
C ILE A 68 -7.45 -20.37 6.00
N LEU A 69 -6.36 -19.61 5.74
CA LEU A 69 -5.04 -20.21 5.54
C LEU A 69 -4.53 -20.93 6.79
N ASN A 70 -4.70 -20.34 7.97
CA ASN A 70 -4.35 -20.98 9.24
C ASN A 70 -5.12 -22.31 9.42
N SER A 71 -6.43 -22.32 9.13
CA SER A 71 -7.23 -23.54 9.18
C SER A 71 -6.75 -24.59 8.19
N MET A 72 -6.48 -24.20 6.95
CA MET A 72 -5.98 -25.10 5.89
C MET A 72 -4.61 -25.70 6.23
N ASN A 73 -3.74 -24.94 6.88
CA ASN A 73 -2.41 -25.35 7.31
C ASN A 73 -2.40 -26.07 8.68
N GLY A 74 -3.60 -26.38 9.24
CA GLY A 74 -3.74 -27.07 10.52
C GLY A 74 -3.16 -26.28 11.71
N ASN A 75 -3.11 -24.95 11.61
CA ASN A 75 -2.45 -24.06 12.56
C ASN A 75 -0.96 -24.38 12.81
N SER A 76 -0.27 -24.98 11.82
CA SER A 76 1.16 -25.21 11.86
C SER A 76 1.93 -23.93 12.12
N SER A 77 2.87 -23.94 13.05
CA SER A 77 3.67 -22.75 13.42
C SER A 77 4.50 -22.21 12.24
N GLU A 78 4.88 -23.05 11.31
CA GLU A 78 5.65 -22.67 10.12
C GLU A 78 4.86 -21.73 9.19
N TRP A 79 3.56 -22.02 8.98
CA TRP A 79 2.70 -21.29 8.04
C TRP A 79 1.66 -20.41 8.72
N LYS A 80 1.74 -20.27 10.05
CA LYS A 80 0.75 -19.51 10.80
C LYS A 80 0.89 -18.02 10.56
N VAL A 81 -0.25 -17.37 10.38
CA VAL A 81 -0.36 -15.92 10.23
C VAL A 81 -1.03 -15.37 11.49
N ASP A 82 -0.24 -14.78 12.36
CA ASP A 82 -0.71 -14.12 13.58
C ASP A 82 -0.61 -12.60 13.45
N PHE A 83 -1.61 -11.89 13.98
CA PHE A 83 -1.63 -10.44 13.98
C PHE A 83 -1.30 -9.89 15.37
N ILE A 84 -0.35 -8.97 15.40
CA ILE A 84 0.02 -8.23 16.60
C ILE A 84 -0.40 -6.75 16.48
N PRO A 85 -0.59 -6.04 17.60
CA PRO A 85 -0.85 -4.61 17.58
C PRO A 85 0.27 -3.84 16.85
N TRP A 86 -0.12 -2.89 16.00
CA TRP A 86 0.79 -1.89 15.47
C TRP A 86 0.60 -0.59 16.25
N ILE A 87 1.68 -0.03 16.76
CA ILE A 87 1.68 1.27 17.44
C ILE A 87 1.95 2.32 16.38
N GLN A 88 0.89 3.07 16.02
CA GLN A 88 0.98 4.09 14.99
C GLN A 88 1.67 5.36 15.50
N HIS A 89 1.40 5.73 16.74
CA HIS A 89 1.99 6.89 17.41
C HIS A 89 2.37 6.58 18.83
N HIS A 90 3.45 7.20 19.29
CA HIS A 90 3.90 7.14 20.68
C HIS A 90 4.10 8.57 21.23
N PRO A 91 3.72 8.86 22.50
CA PRO A 91 3.85 10.21 23.07
C PRO A 91 5.26 10.80 23.02
N ASN A 92 6.28 9.93 23.09
CA ASN A 92 7.69 10.33 23.10
C ASN A 92 8.35 10.36 21.70
N GLU A 93 7.59 10.15 20.60
CA GLU A 93 8.11 10.37 19.25
C GLU A 93 8.77 11.73 19.11
N LEU A 94 9.94 11.79 18.51
CA LEU A 94 10.68 13.02 18.28
C LEU A 94 10.23 13.67 16.95
N LEU A 95 9.69 14.88 17.01
CA LEU A 95 9.11 15.53 15.85
C LEU A 95 9.83 16.85 15.55
N ALA A 96 10.81 16.81 14.64
CA ALA A 96 11.50 18.00 14.16
C ALA A 96 10.67 18.70 13.06
N LEU A 97 9.53 19.28 13.43
CA LEU A 97 8.60 19.92 12.52
C LEU A 97 8.95 21.40 12.31
N GLY A 98 9.80 21.70 11.33
CA GLY A 98 10.18 23.09 11.04
C GLY A 98 11.17 23.65 12.05
N THR A 99 10.92 24.87 12.56
CA THR A 99 11.83 25.59 13.46
C THR A 99 11.53 25.39 14.94
N GLY A 100 10.45 24.68 15.28
CA GLY A 100 10.06 24.44 16.66
C GLY A 100 11.11 23.61 17.41
N ARG A 101 11.70 24.22 18.45
CA ARG A 101 12.69 23.60 19.35
C ARG A 101 12.47 24.11 20.75
N HIS A 102 12.86 23.31 21.73
CA HIS A 102 12.99 23.81 23.09
C HIS A 102 14.11 24.87 23.18
N PRO A 103 14.11 25.74 24.19
CA PRO A 103 15.16 26.76 24.38
C PRO A 103 16.56 26.17 24.49
N ASP A 104 16.71 24.94 24.93
CA ASP A 104 17.96 24.17 25.00
C ASP A 104 18.37 23.50 23.68
N GLY A 105 17.57 23.68 22.61
CA GLY A 105 17.82 23.16 21.26
C GLY A 105 17.34 21.73 21.03
N ARG A 106 16.83 21.04 22.06
CA ARG A 106 16.32 19.65 21.89
C ARG A 106 15.06 19.59 21.04
N ILE A 107 14.89 18.46 20.36
CA ILE A 107 13.72 18.18 19.54
C ILE A 107 12.52 17.86 20.46
N PRO A 108 11.36 18.49 20.23
CA PRO A 108 10.17 18.21 21.02
C PRO A 108 9.61 16.82 20.73
N THR A 109 8.97 16.24 21.74
CA THR A 109 8.18 15.03 21.58
C THR A 109 6.76 15.37 21.08
N ARG A 110 6.03 14.35 20.58
CA ARG A 110 4.61 14.49 20.22
C ARG A 110 3.80 15.06 21.36
N ALA A 111 3.92 14.50 22.57
CA ALA A 111 3.16 14.96 23.74
C ALA A 111 3.48 16.41 24.13
N GLU A 112 4.73 16.84 24.00
CA GLU A 112 5.12 18.24 24.24
C GLU A 112 4.49 19.19 23.21
N ILE A 113 4.45 18.81 21.93
CA ILE A 113 3.76 19.61 20.88
C ILE A 113 2.25 19.63 21.10
N GLU A 114 1.65 18.56 21.57
CA GLU A 114 0.23 18.51 21.91
C GLU A 114 -0.12 19.43 23.09
N ALA A 115 0.81 19.56 24.04
CA ALA A 115 0.68 20.47 25.18
C ALA A 115 0.99 21.93 24.83
N ASP A 116 1.94 22.15 23.92
CA ASP A 116 2.35 23.48 23.45
C ASP A 116 2.56 23.48 21.93
N ALA A 117 1.53 23.91 21.19
CA ALA A 117 1.55 23.95 19.73
C ALA A 117 2.65 24.86 19.13
N SER A 118 3.25 25.76 19.93
CA SER A 118 4.34 26.61 19.46
C SER A 118 5.63 25.83 19.17
N LEU A 119 5.77 24.63 19.73
CA LEU A 119 6.85 23.69 19.46
C LEU A 119 6.68 22.93 18.15
N GLY A 120 5.49 22.96 17.57
CA GLY A 120 5.16 22.31 16.32
C GLY A 120 5.48 23.16 15.08
N LYS A 121 5.03 22.69 13.93
CA LYS A 121 5.14 23.43 12.68
C LYS A 121 4.14 24.61 12.71
N PRO A 122 4.60 25.86 12.57
CA PRO A 122 3.68 27.00 12.52
C PRO A 122 2.80 26.88 11.24
N ALA A 123 1.61 27.48 11.31
CA ALA A 123 0.80 27.64 10.11
C ALA A 123 1.57 28.49 9.08
N PRO A 124 1.64 28.05 7.82
CA PRO A 124 2.43 28.77 6.79
C PRO A 124 1.85 30.13 6.44
N LEU A 125 0.54 30.31 6.65
CA LEU A 125 -0.15 31.59 6.50
C LEU A 125 -1.15 31.80 7.66
N SER A 126 -1.26 33.06 8.13
CA SER A 126 -2.22 33.48 9.14
C SER A 126 -3.22 34.46 8.53
N THR A 127 -4.02 33.98 7.57
CA THR A 127 -5.06 34.78 6.91
C THR A 127 -6.42 34.12 7.00
N GLN A 128 -7.49 34.92 7.02
CA GLN A 128 -8.85 34.40 7.02
C GLN A 128 -9.14 33.53 5.80
N GLU A 129 -8.57 33.85 4.64
CA GLU A 129 -8.70 33.05 3.43
C GLU A 129 -8.10 31.65 3.61
N TYR A 130 -6.92 31.54 4.22
CA TYR A 130 -6.28 30.26 4.53
C TYR A 130 -7.15 29.41 5.46
N ASP A 131 -7.64 29.99 6.55
CA ASP A 131 -8.48 29.29 7.52
C ASP A 131 -9.78 28.81 6.87
N THR A 132 -10.45 29.69 6.10
CA THR A 132 -11.70 29.35 5.40
C THR A 132 -11.50 28.23 4.37
N THR A 133 -10.44 28.31 3.57
CA THR A 133 -10.16 27.28 2.56
C THR A 133 -9.82 25.94 3.20
N LYS A 134 -9.04 25.96 4.27
CA LYS A 134 -8.70 24.77 5.04
C LYS A 134 -9.92 24.12 5.69
N GLU A 135 -10.85 24.94 6.20
CA GLU A 135 -12.12 24.45 6.74
C GLU A 135 -13.00 23.83 5.66
N GLN A 136 -13.08 24.43 4.46
CA GLN A 136 -13.81 23.88 3.33
C GLN A 136 -13.21 22.52 2.88
N MET A 137 -11.88 22.40 2.79
CA MET A 137 -11.21 21.14 2.48
C MET A 137 -11.50 20.07 3.54
N ASN A 138 -11.37 20.42 4.82
CA ASN A 138 -11.68 19.51 5.93
C ASN A 138 -13.15 19.11 5.97
N GLY A 139 -14.05 19.98 5.53
CA GLY A 139 -15.49 19.73 5.42
C GLY A 139 -15.83 18.61 4.40
N ILE A 140 -14.90 18.29 3.51
CA ILE A 140 -15.00 17.15 2.59
C ILE A 140 -14.13 15.99 3.12
N LEU A 141 -12.82 16.22 3.25
CA LEU A 141 -11.83 15.18 3.52
C LEU A 141 -11.92 14.57 4.93
N LYS A 142 -12.45 15.31 5.91
CA LYS A 142 -12.55 14.88 7.31
C LYS A 142 -13.98 14.85 7.84
N LYS A 143 -14.96 14.84 6.95
CA LYS A 143 -16.38 14.78 7.37
C LYS A 143 -16.70 13.39 7.90
N LYS A 144 -17.07 13.30 9.19
CA LYS A 144 -17.33 12.04 9.90
C LYS A 144 -18.25 11.08 9.15
N ASP A 145 -19.36 11.57 8.60
CA ASP A 145 -20.31 10.70 7.89
C ASP A 145 -19.75 10.13 6.60
N ILE A 146 -18.90 10.89 5.88
CA ILE A 146 -18.22 10.42 4.68
C ILE A 146 -17.22 9.34 5.05
N LEU A 147 -16.37 9.57 6.06
CA LEU A 147 -15.38 8.61 6.53
C LEU A 147 -16.04 7.32 7.01
N LYS A 148 -17.14 7.43 7.78
CA LYS A 148 -17.93 6.26 8.20
C LYS A 148 -18.52 5.49 7.02
N SER A 149 -18.97 6.15 5.97
CA SER A 149 -19.53 5.49 4.80
C SER A 149 -18.46 4.65 4.08
N ILE A 150 -17.23 5.16 3.99
CA ILE A 150 -16.08 4.44 3.43
C ILE A 150 -15.74 3.21 4.28
N GLN A 151 -15.63 3.38 5.58
CA GLN A 151 -15.29 2.30 6.51
C GLN A 151 -16.33 1.17 6.52
N ARG A 152 -17.62 1.49 6.29
CA ARG A 152 -18.72 0.51 6.26
C ARG A 152 -18.88 -0.19 4.92
N ASP A 153 -18.71 0.55 3.82
CA ASP A 153 -18.90 0.04 2.47
C ASP A 153 -18.14 0.93 1.47
N VAL A 154 -16.88 0.61 1.28
CA VAL A 154 -15.96 1.38 0.41
C VAL A 154 -16.45 1.45 -1.04
N TRP A 155 -17.13 0.42 -1.53
CA TRP A 155 -17.62 0.38 -2.91
C TRP A 155 -18.79 1.32 -3.14
N ARG A 156 -19.73 1.30 -2.23
CA ARG A 156 -20.86 2.24 -2.27
C ARG A 156 -20.37 3.67 -2.13
N ALA A 157 -19.42 3.89 -1.21
CA ALA A 157 -18.81 5.20 -1.00
C ALA A 157 -18.05 5.67 -2.24
N HIS A 158 -17.26 4.79 -2.87
CA HIS A 158 -16.59 5.08 -4.14
C HIS A 158 -17.58 5.48 -5.22
N LYS A 159 -18.64 4.68 -5.44
CA LYS A 159 -19.67 5.02 -6.43
C LYS A 159 -20.28 6.39 -6.15
N GLN A 160 -20.64 6.67 -4.90
CA GLN A 160 -21.17 7.97 -4.51
C GLN A 160 -20.19 9.12 -4.76
N ALA A 161 -18.90 8.91 -4.48
CA ALA A 161 -17.85 9.89 -4.75
C ALA A 161 -17.72 10.17 -6.27
N MET A 162 -17.78 9.13 -7.11
CA MET A 162 -17.78 9.28 -8.57
C MET A 162 -19.02 10.06 -9.07
N ASP A 163 -20.20 9.71 -8.55
CA ASP A 163 -21.45 10.40 -8.89
C ASP A 163 -21.46 11.88 -8.45
N GLN A 164 -20.70 12.22 -7.40
CA GLN A 164 -20.53 13.59 -6.88
C GLN A 164 -19.39 14.37 -7.56
N GLY A 165 -18.67 13.78 -8.49
CA GLY A 165 -17.58 14.43 -9.19
C GLY A 165 -16.28 14.57 -8.39
N LEU A 166 -16.08 13.76 -7.34
CA LEU A 166 -14.84 13.80 -6.55
C LEU A 166 -13.64 13.18 -7.27
N ASP A 167 -13.83 12.58 -8.43
CA ASP A 167 -12.77 12.13 -9.35
C ASP A 167 -12.42 13.20 -10.40
N ASP A 168 -13.23 14.28 -10.52
CA ASP A 168 -13.08 15.29 -11.56
C ASP A 168 -12.04 16.36 -11.18
N TRP A 169 -11.56 16.36 -9.95
CA TRP A 169 -10.70 17.40 -9.39
C TRP A 169 -9.49 16.81 -8.64
N SER A 170 -8.34 17.44 -8.81
CA SER A 170 -7.27 17.35 -7.81
C SER A 170 -7.60 18.30 -6.64
N GLU A 171 -6.98 18.07 -5.48
CA GLU A 171 -7.15 18.97 -4.34
C GLU A 171 -6.78 20.42 -4.67
N GLN A 172 -5.68 20.61 -5.37
CA GLN A 172 -5.24 21.92 -5.83
C GLN A 172 -6.27 22.58 -6.75
N ALA A 173 -6.75 21.84 -7.76
CA ALA A 173 -7.74 22.37 -8.69
C ALA A 173 -9.07 22.70 -7.98
N MET A 174 -9.49 21.91 -7.01
CA MET A 174 -10.67 22.19 -6.18
C MET A 174 -10.51 23.50 -5.42
N MET A 175 -9.39 23.69 -4.70
CA MET A 175 -9.11 24.94 -3.99
C MET A 175 -9.12 26.15 -4.92
N ARG A 176 -8.43 26.05 -6.06
CA ARG A 176 -8.33 27.15 -7.05
C ARG A 176 -9.63 27.47 -7.76
N HIS A 177 -10.34 26.46 -8.22
CA HIS A 177 -11.44 26.63 -9.15
C HIS A 177 -12.82 26.54 -8.51
N VAL A 178 -12.97 25.78 -7.42
CA VAL A 178 -14.25 25.65 -6.70
C VAL A 178 -14.31 26.62 -5.53
N PHE A 179 -13.31 26.60 -4.64
CA PHE A 179 -13.28 27.47 -3.45
C PHE A 179 -12.74 28.87 -3.74
N LYS A 180 -12.16 29.10 -4.92
CA LYS A 180 -11.62 30.40 -5.36
C LYS A 180 -10.45 30.89 -4.49
N ALA A 181 -9.72 29.96 -3.88
CA ALA A 181 -8.53 30.30 -3.10
C ALA A 181 -7.44 30.94 -3.98
N SER A 182 -6.71 31.87 -3.41
CA SER A 182 -5.51 32.45 -4.04
C SER A 182 -4.42 31.38 -4.17
N GLU A 183 -3.46 31.64 -5.07
CA GLU A 183 -2.33 30.73 -5.29
C GLU A 183 -1.52 30.52 -4.03
N ASN A 184 -1.20 31.60 -3.31
CA ASN A 184 -0.46 31.54 -2.04
C ASN A 184 -1.15 30.67 -0.99
N VAL A 185 -2.49 30.77 -0.89
CA VAL A 185 -3.27 29.96 0.06
C VAL A 185 -3.28 28.50 -0.36
N THR A 186 -3.43 28.24 -1.65
CA THR A 186 -3.41 26.88 -2.20
C THR A 186 -2.08 26.21 -1.93
N ASP A 187 -0.96 26.88 -2.24
CA ASP A 187 0.40 26.37 -1.97
C ASP A 187 0.66 26.15 -0.47
N ALA A 188 0.11 27.03 0.37
CA ALA A 188 0.29 26.93 1.81
C ALA A 188 -0.51 25.80 2.46
N ILE A 189 -1.71 25.49 1.97
CA ILE A 189 -2.54 24.39 2.47
C ILE A 189 -2.00 23.06 1.95
N TRP A 190 -1.58 23.07 0.70
CA TRP A 190 -1.16 21.89 0.00
C TRP A 190 0.24 21.45 0.44
N THR A 191 0.40 20.19 0.81
CA THR A 191 1.65 19.70 1.39
C THR A 191 2.24 18.46 0.74
N ALA A 192 1.53 17.72 -0.09
CA ALA A 192 2.07 16.42 -0.49
C ALA A 192 1.61 15.81 -1.82
N GLY A 193 0.66 16.32 -2.57
CA GLY A 193 0.21 15.61 -3.76
C GLY A 193 -0.61 16.47 -4.70
N ASP A 194 0.06 17.30 -5.51
CA ASP A 194 -0.54 18.29 -6.42
C ASP A 194 -1.68 17.75 -7.27
N TYR A 195 -1.60 16.46 -7.57
CA TYR A 195 -2.43 15.82 -8.57
C TYR A 195 -3.28 14.71 -7.98
N ASP A 196 -3.29 14.58 -6.65
CA ASP A 196 -4.07 13.54 -5.99
C ASP A 196 -5.55 13.87 -6.09
N VAL A 197 -6.31 12.88 -6.55
CA VAL A 197 -7.77 13.02 -6.64
C VAL A 197 -8.41 12.89 -5.27
N PHE A 198 -9.52 13.57 -5.06
CA PHE A 198 -10.21 13.60 -3.77
C PHE A 198 -10.58 12.22 -3.24
N TRP A 199 -10.92 11.29 -4.10
CA TRP A 199 -11.30 9.95 -3.66
C TRP A 199 -10.16 9.21 -2.95
N ASP A 200 -8.95 9.23 -3.52
CA ASP A 200 -7.80 8.55 -2.92
C ASP A 200 -7.44 9.18 -1.58
N GLU A 201 -7.52 10.50 -1.47
CA GLU A 201 -7.28 11.20 -0.20
C GLU A 201 -8.39 10.94 0.82
N LEU A 202 -9.66 10.87 0.40
CA LEU A 202 -10.78 10.47 1.28
C LEU A 202 -10.59 9.05 1.83
N HIS A 203 -10.22 8.11 0.96
CA HIS A 203 -9.94 6.74 1.39
C HIS A 203 -8.72 6.69 2.32
N HIS A 204 -7.66 7.42 1.98
CA HIS A 204 -6.48 7.54 2.82
C HIS A 204 -6.83 8.13 4.21
N ASN A 205 -7.59 9.21 4.25
CA ASN A 205 -8.05 9.83 5.50
C ASN A 205 -9.00 8.94 6.30
N SER A 206 -9.82 8.10 5.64
CA SER A 206 -10.67 7.14 6.35
C SER A 206 -9.85 6.13 7.15
N ASN A 207 -8.67 5.79 6.65
CA ASN A 207 -7.75 4.84 7.26
C ASN A 207 -6.76 5.50 8.23
N LEU A 208 -6.12 6.62 7.82
CA LEU A 208 -5.01 7.26 8.54
C LEU A 208 -5.40 8.55 9.26
N GLY A 209 -6.38 9.28 8.75
CA GLY A 209 -6.71 10.63 9.22
C GLY A 209 -7.33 10.72 10.61
N LEU A 210 -7.57 9.58 11.25
CA LEU A 210 -8.13 9.51 12.60
C LEU A 210 -7.06 9.26 13.66
N ASP A 211 -5.79 9.24 13.27
CA ASP A 211 -4.67 9.02 14.17
C ASP A 211 -3.96 10.32 14.55
N GLY A 212 -3.52 10.38 15.79
CA GLY A 212 -2.66 11.44 16.32
C GLY A 212 -3.40 12.68 16.79
N SER A 213 -2.62 13.72 17.08
CA SER A 213 -3.06 14.98 17.70
C SER A 213 -4.15 15.74 16.93
N SER A 214 -4.30 15.48 15.64
CA SER A 214 -5.33 16.09 14.81
C SER A 214 -6.64 15.31 14.78
N SER A 215 -6.74 14.15 15.46
CA SER A 215 -7.95 13.35 15.42
C SER A 215 -9.03 13.90 16.34
N ALA A 216 -9.58 15.05 15.95
CA ALA A 216 -10.81 15.55 16.55
C ALA A 216 -11.96 14.55 16.48
N LEU A 217 -11.86 13.51 15.64
CA LEU A 217 -12.93 12.58 15.32
C LEU A 217 -12.84 11.24 16.05
N GLY A 218 -11.65 10.66 16.25
CA GLY A 218 -11.52 9.33 16.82
C GLY A 218 -10.10 8.77 16.78
N GLU A 219 -9.97 7.49 17.05
CA GLU A 219 -8.69 6.77 17.07
C GLU A 219 -8.80 5.46 16.27
N THR A 220 -7.86 5.22 15.36
CA THR A 220 -7.74 3.97 14.61
C THR A 220 -6.85 2.98 15.35
N LYS A 221 -7.34 1.75 15.51
CA LYS A 221 -6.53 0.62 15.97
C LYS A 221 -5.90 -0.06 14.79
N TRP A 222 -4.61 -0.32 14.89
CA TRP A 222 -3.79 -0.89 13.84
C TRP A 222 -3.25 -2.26 14.21
N LYS A 223 -2.99 -3.08 13.19
CA LYS A 223 -2.31 -4.37 13.32
C LYS A 223 -1.23 -4.53 12.25
N CYS A 224 -0.25 -5.37 12.55
CA CYS A 224 0.69 -5.93 11.57
C CYS A 224 0.76 -7.45 11.76
N ILE A 225 1.51 -8.14 10.91
CA ILE A 225 1.70 -9.58 10.99
C ILE A 225 3.00 -9.84 11.76
N ASP A 226 2.92 -10.71 12.77
CA ASP A 226 4.09 -11.15 13.51
C ASP A 226 5.05 -11.93 12.60
N GLY A 227 6.33 -11.55 12.59
CA GLY A 227 7.34 -12.07 11.65
C GLY A 227 7.18 -11.56 10.22
N GLY A 228 6.24 -10.62 9.98
CA GLY A 228 6.12 -9.84 8.74
C GLY A 228 5.07 -10.32 7.74
N PHE A 229 4.73 -9.42 6.82
CA PHE A 229 3.64 -9.62 5.85
C PHE A 229 3.90 -10.73 4.82
N SER A 230 5.16 -11.09 4.54
CA SER A 230 5.46 -12.23 3.67
C SER A 230 4.84 -13.53 4.18
N ARG A 231 4.65 -13.68 5.51
CA ARG A 231 3.96 -14.85 6.09
C ARG A 231 2.56 -15.08 5.51
N LEU A 232 1.84 -14.02 5.15
CA LEU A 232 0.51 -14.16 4.53
C LEU A 232 0.59 -14.77 3.13
N SER A 233 1.59 -14.40 2.33
CA SER A 233 1.80 -15.01 1.01
C SER A 233 2.39 -16.41 1.12
N ASP A 234 3.32 -16.63 2.03
CA ASP A 234 4.02 -17.89 2.22
C ASP A 234 3.06 -19.00 2.71
N ALA A 235 2.03 -18.62 3.48
CA ALA A 235 0.99 -19.53 3.93
C ALA A 235 0.18 -20.20 2.78
N PHE A 236 0.29 -19.70 1.54
CA PHE A 236 -0.26 -20.35 0.35
C PHE A 236 0.61 -21.48 -0.20
N ILE A 237 1.92 -21.48 0.08
CA ILE A 237 2.89 -22.41 -0.55
C ILE A 237 2.45 -23.86 -0.44
N PRO A 238 1.99 -24.38 0.71
CA PRO A 238 1.55 -25.77 0.82
C PRO A 238 0.38 -26.14 -0.13
N HIS A 239 -0.37 -25.15 -0.61
CA HIS A 239 -1.58 -25.35 -1.40
C HIS A 239 -1.44 -25.06 -2.89
N VAL A 240 -0.31 -24.42 -3.28
CA VAL A 240 -0.10 -23.99 -4.68
C VAL A 240 1.18 -24.52 -5.30
N SER A 241 2.08 -25.11 -4.52
CA SER A 241 3.43 -25.50 -4.94
C SER A 241 3.46 -26.43 -6.15
N ASP A 242 2.49 -27.33 -6.28
CA ASP A 242 2.33 -28.26 -7.42
C ASP A 242 1.80 -27.58 -8.69
N ARG A 243 1.27 -26.38 -8.60
CA ARG A 243 0.69 -25.56 -9.68
C ARG A 243 1.39 -24.21 -9.82
N LEU A 244 2.57 -24.04 -9.21
CA LEU A 244 3.35 -22.80 -9.21
C LEU A 244 4.61 -22.96 -10.04
N VAL A 245 4.77 -22.09 -11.03
CA VAL A 245 5.97 -22.02 -11.88
C VAL A 245 6.67 -20.70 -11.63
N LEU A 246 7.78 -20.74 -10.92
CA LEU A 246 8.63 -19.57 -10.62
C LEU A 246 9.65 -19.30 -11.73
N ASN A 247 10.27 -18.12 -11.68
CA ASN A 247 11.32 -17.69 -12.61
C ASN A 247 10.87 -17.69 -14.08
N ARG A 248 9.58 -17.37 -14.31
CA ARG A 248 8.99 -17.40 -15.65
C ARG A 248 8.36 -16.05 -16.00
N LYS A 249 9.20 -15.13 -16.49
CA LYS A 249 8.79 -13.79 -16.90
C LYS A 249 8.11 -13.82 -18.27
N ILE A 250 6.78 -13.68 -18.31
CA ILE A 250 6.00 -13.62 -19.54
C ILE A 250 6.41 -12.38 -20.35
N ARG A 251 6.62 -12.56 -21.65
CA ARG A 251 7.01 -11.53 -22.59
C ARG A 251 5.94 -11.22 -23.63
N LYS A 252 5.08 -12.18 -23.91
CA LYS A 252 4.06 -12.05 -24.93
C LYS A 252 2.77 -12.75 -24.50
N LEU A 253 1.64 -12.11 -24.78
CA LEU A 253 0.31 -12.66 -24.67
C LEU A 253 -0.39 -12.51 -26.03
N GLU A 254 -0.92 -13.58 -26.57
CA GLU A 254 -1.61 -13.61 -27.86
C GLU A 254 -2.98 -14.25 -27.71
N THR A 255 -3.94 -13.78 -28.49
CA THR A 255 -5.18 -14.51 -28.73
C THR A 255 -4.96 -15.48 -29.88
N ILE A 256 -5.33 -16.72 -29.67
CA ILE A 256 -5.24 -17.78 -30.67
C ILE A 256 -6.61 -18.41 -30.86
N ASP A 257 -6.84 -18.98 -32.04
CA ASP A 257 -8.03 -19.75 -32.33
C ASP A 257 -7.97 -21.07 -31.53
N GLY A 258 -9.01 -21.33 -30.79
CA GLY A 258 -9.20 -22.57 -30.06
C GLY A 258 -10.16 -23.51 -30.79
N GLU A 259 -10.39 -24.70 -30.21
CA GLU A 259 -11.36 -25.64 -30.72
C GLU A 259 -12.78 -25.09 -30.65
N ASN A 260 -13.63 -25.46 -31.62
CA ASN A 260 -15.04 -25.05 -31.69
C ASN A 260 -15.30 -23.53 -31.75
N GLY A 261 -14.33 -22.74 -32.23
CA GLY A 261 -14.49 -21.29 -32.39
C GLY A 261 -14.37 -20.48 -31.09
N HIS A 262 -13.94 -21.10 -30.01
CA HIS A 262 -13.61 -20.40 -28.75
C HIS A 262 -12.16 -19.94 -28.82
N ASN A 263 -11.92 -18.64 -28.57
CA ASN A 263 -10.58 -18.11 -28.47
C ASN A 263 -9.88 -18.65 -27.21
N ARG A 264 -8.56 -18.72 -27.28
CA ARG A 264 -7.67 -19.07 -26.17
C ARG A 264 -6.56 -18.04 -26.07
N THR A 265 -5.81 -18.04 -24.98
CA THR A 265 -4.63 -17.23 -24.78
C THR A 265 -3.37 -18.07 -24.91
N ARG A 266 -2.34 -17.51 -25.54
CA ARG A 266 -0.98 -18.08 -25.57
C ARG A 266 -0.05 -17.16 -24.79
N LEU A 267 0.59 -17.71 -23.77
CA LEU A 267 1.65 -17.03 -23.02
C LEU A 267 3.01 -17.50 -23.50
N SER A 268 3.92 -16.55 -23.76
CA SER A 268 5.26 -16.85 -24.25
C SER A 268 6.33 -16.18 -23.40
N TRP A 269 7.45 -16.88 -23.22
CA TRP A 269 8.60 -16.44 -22.43
C TRP A 269 9.90 -16.94 -23.03
N TYR A 270 11.02 -16.36 -22.60
CA TYR A 270 12.35 -16.91 -22.91
C TYR A 270 12.75 -17.91 -21.83
N PRO A 271 13.24 -19.13 -22.17
CA PRO A 271 13.63 -20.13 -21.19
C PRO A 271 14.80 -19.69 -20.30
N ASN A 272 15.67 -18.82 -20.83
CA ASN A 272 16.75 -18.16 -20.09
C ASN A 272 17.26 -16.93 -20.87
N ALA A 273 18.15 -16.15 -20.25
CA ALA A 273 18.69 -14.92 -20.84
C ALA A 273 19.46 -15.12 -22.16
N ALA A 274 20.06 -16.30 -22.37
CA ALA A 274 20.86 -16.61 -23.56
C ALA A 274 20.01 -17.13 -24.73
N ASN A 275 18.89 -17.82 -24.45
CA ASN A 275 18.00 -18.36 -25.48
C ASN A 275 16.84 -17.39 -25.73
N ARG A 276 16.82 -16.80 -26.93
CA ARG A 276 15.78 -15.85 -27.37
C ARG A 276 14.67 -16.50 -28.20
N THR A 277 14.63 -17.84 -28.25
CA THR A 277 13.51 -18.58 -28.83
C THR A 277 12.41 -18.68 -27.78
N TYR A 278 11.18 -18.29 -28.13
CA TYR A 278 10.05 -18.39 -27.22
C TYR A 278 9.69 -19.85 -26.94
N GLU A 279 9.49 -20.16 -25.68
CA GLU A 279 8.63 -21.25 -25.23
C GLU A 279 7.23 -20.66 -24.98
N SER A 280 6.21 -21.48 -25.18
CA SER A 280 4.82 -21.03 -25.05
C SER A 280 3.93 -22.10 -24.45
N LYS A 281 2.84 -21.67 -23.81
CA LYS A 281 1.76 -22.54 -23.34
C LYS A 281 0.42 -21.86 -23.57
N ASP A 282 -0.58 -22.66 -23.89
CA ASP A 282 -1.92 -22.20 -24.24
C ASP A 282 -2.89 -22.44 -23.09
N TYR A 283 -3.79 -21.47 -22.86
CA TYR A 283 -4.79 -21.47 -21.79
C TYR A 283 -6.15 -21.04 -22.32
N ASP A 284 -7.21 -21.49 -21.68
CA ASP A 284 -8.56 -21.04 -22.03
C ASP A 284 -8.75 -19.57 -21.60
N TYR A 285 -8.25 -19.21 -20.42
CA TYR A 285 -8.25 -17.84 -19.89
C TYR A 285 -6.93 -17.51 -19.21
N THR A 286 -6.57 -16.22 -19.22
CA THR A 286 -5.45 -15.66 -18.45
C THR A 286 -5.96 -14.64 -17.45
N VAL A 287 -5.66 -14.84 -16.17
CA VAL A 287 -5.88 -13.83 -15.12
C VAL A 287 -4.55 -13.13 -14.85
N MET A 288 -4.45 -11.87 -15.26
CA MET A 288 -3.22 -11.11 -15.22
C MET A 288 -3.16 -10.23 -13.96
N ALA A 289 -2.26 -10.57 -13.04
CA ALA A 289 -2.00 -9.82 -11.80
C ALA A 289 -0.75 -8.94 -11.88
N VAL A 290 -0.13 -8.83 -13.04
CA VAL A 290 1.09 -8.04 -13.27
C VAL A 290 0.76 -6.57 -13.28
N PRO A 291 1.46 -5.71 -12.50
CA PRO A 291 1.23 -4.27 -12.54
C PRO A 291 1.43 -3.69 -13.95
N PHE A 292 0.64 -2.70 -14.33
CA PHE A 292 0.76 -2.11 -15.68
C PHE A 292 2.12 -1.49 -15.95
N THR A 293 2.86 -1.09 -14.95
CA THR A 293 4.28 -0.70 -15.05
C THR A 293 5.13 -1.75 -15.76
N MET A 294 4.84 -3.04 -15.54
CA MET A 294 5.53 -4.16 -16.16
C MET A 294 4.80 -4.74 -17.37
N THR A 295 3.47 -4.72 -17.35
CA THR A 295 2.63 -5.13 -18.49
C THR A 295 2.96 -4.35 -19.76
N ARG A 296 3.38 -3.09 -19.63
CA ARG A 296 3.82 -2.21 -20.74
C ARG A 296 5.01 -2.76 -21.53
N PHE A 297 5.79 -3.67 -20.96
CA PHE A 297 6.94 -4.30 -21.62
C PHE A 297 6.62 -5.64 -22.25
N MET A 298 5.35 -6.03 -22.27
CA MET A 298 4.89 -7.25 -22.94
C MET A 298 4.35 -6.94 -24.33
N ASP A 299 4.53 -7.88 -25.25
CA ASP A 299 3.78 -7.88 -26.51
C ASP A 299 2.34 -8.32 -26.19
N LEU A 300 1.38 -7.45 -26.41
CA LEU A 300 -0.03 -7.64 -26.06
C LEU A 300 -0.93 -7.63 -27.28
N PRO A 301 -2.09 -8.31 -27.25
CA PRO A 301 -3.12 -8.13 -28.25
C PRO A 301 -3.66 -6.69 -28.19
N LYS A 302 -4.33 -6.27 -29.25
CA LYS A 302 -4.92 -4.94 -29.30
C LYS A 302 -6.21 -4.91 -28.47
N PHE A 303 -6.10 -4.52 -27.23
CA PHE A 303 -7.24 -4.27 -26.34
C PHE A 303 -8.10 -3.06 -26.81
N SER A 304 -9.26 -2.91 -26.21
CA SER A 304 -10.11 -1.72 -26.39
C SER A 304 -9.31 -0.44 -26.14
N SER A 305 -9.76 0.67 -26.71
CA SER A 305 -9.05 1.95 -26.60
C SER A 305 -8.87 2.42 -25.15
N VAL A 306 -9.86 2.15 -24.28
CA VAL A 306 -9.81 2.54 -22.87
C VAL A 306 -8.83 1.66 -22.09
N LEU A 307 -8.93 0.33 -22.23
CA LEU A 307 -8.02 -0.60 -21.55
C LEU A 307 -6.58 -0.45 -22.06
N GLY A 308 -6.41 -0.36 -23.37
CA GLY A 308 -5.09 -0.10 -23.97
C GLY A 308 -4.49 1.23 -23.52
N ARG A 309 -5.31 2.27 -23.31
CA ARG A 309 -4.87 3.55 -22.74
C ARG A 309 -4.45 3.39 -21.28
N ALA A 310 -5.24 2.71 -20.46
CA ALA A 310 -4.91 2.47 -19.05
C ALA A 310 -3.55 1.76 -18.89
N ILE A 311 -3.28 0.76 -19.73
CA ILE A 311 -2.01 -0.01 -19.72
C ILE A 311 -0.86 0.86 -20.26
N SER A 312 -1.10 1.79 -21.18
CA SER A 312 -0.04 2.57 -21.86
C SER A 312 0.78 3.42 -20.89
N GLU A 313 1.92 3.92 -21.38
CA GLU A 313 2.80 4.81 -20.62
C GLU A 313 2.09 6.09 -20.13
N ALA A 314 1.21 6.65 -20.94
CA ALA A 314 0.43 7.84 -20.62
C ALA A 314 -0.91 7.52 -19.92
N GLY A 315 -1.09 6.28 -19.46
CA GLY A 315 -2.31 5.81 -18.80
C GLY A 315 -2.24 5.92 -17.28
N LEU A 316 -2.56 4.80 -16.63
CA LEU A 316 -2.63 4.74 -15.18
C LEU A 316 -1.31 5.13 -14.50
N ARG A 317 -1.39 6.02 -13.51
CA ARG A 317 -0.24 6.52 -12.76
C ARG A 317 0.12 5.61 -11.59
N PHE A 318 1.38 5.70 -11.18
CA PHE A 318 1.95 4.92 -10.08
C PHE A 318 2.90 5.78 -9.26
N LYS A 319 3.00 5.48 -7.97
CA LYS A 319 3.92 6.13 -7.03
C LYS A 319 5.09 5.21 -6.71
N SER A 320 6.21 5.84 -6.40
CA SER A 320 7.40 5.16 -5.89
C SER A 320 7.50 5.26 -4.38
N ALA A 321 8.29 4.38 -3.81
CA ALA A 321 8.71 4.43 -2.41
C ALA A 321 10.07 3.78 -2.24
N CYS A 322 10.85 4.33 -1.32
CA CYS A 322 12.09 3.74 -0.84
C CYS A 322 12.01 3.47 0.66
N LYS A 323 12.60 2.38 1.09
CA LYS A 323 12.77 2.01 2.49
C LYS A 323 14.21 1.60 2.76
N VAL A 324 14.72 1.98 3.93
CA VAL A 324 16.00 1.52 4.47
C VAL A 324 15.77 1.12 5.91
N ALA A 325 16.17 -0.09 6.28
CA ALA A 325 16.13 -0.57 7.66
C ALA A 325 17.58 -0.76 8.15
N LEU A 326 17.95 -0.11 9.23
CA LEU A 326 19.28 -0.17 9.84
C LEU A 326 19.22 -1.00 11.13
N LEU A 327 20.13 -1.95 11.28
CA LEU A 327 20.21 -2.79 12.47
C LEU A 327 21.15 -2.15 13.50
N PHE A 328 20.68 -2.05 14.74
CA PHE A 328 21.42 -1.58 15.89
C PHE A 328 21.63 -2.71 16.88
N SER A 329 22.81 -2.76 17.51
CA SER A 329 23.18 -3.78 18.48
C SER A 329 22.30 -3.79 19.73
N GLU A 330 21.64 -2.66 20.04
CA GLU A 330 20.66 -2.53 21.11
C GLU A 330 19.59 -1.48 20.76
N ARG A 331 18.46 -1.55 21.44
CA ARG A 331 17.31 -0.63 21.30
C ARG A 331 17.49 0.61 22.18
N PHE A 332 18.43 1.48 21.83
CA PHE A 332 18.77 2.68 22.61
C PHE A 332 17.60 3.66 22.72
N TRP A 333 16.68 3.68 21.74
CA TRP A 333 15.48 4.53 21.76
C TRP A 333 14.44 4.09 22.79
N GLU A 334 14.53 2.86 23.31
CA GLU A 334 13.66 2.35 24.39
C GLU A 334 14.22 2.69 25.79
N LYS A 335 15.35 3.43 25.86
CA LYS A 335 16.05 3.74 27.10
C LYS A 335 15.96 5.22 27.47
N GLY A 336 16.39 5.55 28.70
CA GLY A 336 16.42 6.93 29.18
C GLY A 336 15.08 7.48 29.63
N ASP A 337 14.97 8.81 29.70
CA ASP A 337 13.83 9.51 30.28
C ASP A 337 12.63 9.62 29.32
N ARG A 338 12.84 9.40 28.03
CA ARG A 338 11.82 9.51 26.96
C ARG A 338 11.85 8.27 26.05
N PRO A 339 11.57 7.07 26.59
CA PRO A 339 11.60 5.84 25.80
C PRO A 339 10.51 5.86 24.72
N ILE A 340 10.83 5.32 23.54
CA ILE A 340 9.93 5.25 22.40
C ILE A 340 9.62 3.78 22.12
N PHE A 341 8.33 3.42 22.07
CA PHE A 341 7.86 2.08 21.80
C PHE A 341 6.96 2.08 20.57
N GLY A 342 7.48 1.67 19.41
CA GLY A 342 6.76 1.81 18.14
C GLY A 342 6.58 3.26 17.71
N GLY A 343 5.64 3.50 16.78
CA GLY A 343 5.42 4.83 16.21
C GLY A 343 6.53 5.26 15.25
N TYR A 344 6.65 6.56 15.01
CA TYR A 344 7.71 7.10 14.15
C TYR A 344 8.14 8.49 14.56
N SER A 345 9.42 8.79 14.39
CA SER A 345 9.98 10.14 14.53
C SER A 345 10.21 10.79 13.18
N THR A 346 10.18 12.12 13.16
CA THR A 346 10.48 12.93 11.97
C THR A 346 11.77 13.69 12.21
N PRO A 347 12.85 13.40 11.46
CA PRO A 347 14.13 14.10 11.60
C PRO A 347 14.07 15.52 11.01
N PRO A 348 15.07 16.38 11.29
CA PRO A 348 15.17 17.71 10.71
C PRO A 348 15.27 17.71 9.18
N SER A 349 15.87 16.67 8.61
CA SER A 349 15.98 16.50 7.17
C SER A 349 14.64 16.10 6.56
N ALA A 350 14.00 17.03 5.84
CA ALA A 350 12.72 16.79 5.17
C ALA A 350 12.79 15.68 4.11
N SER A 351 13.97 15.43 3.54
CA SER A 351 14.18 14.38 2.53
C SER A 351 13.99 12.98 3.10
N VAL A 352 14.42 12.73 4.34
CA VAL A 352 14.35 11.41 4.97
C VAL A 352 12.91 11.03 5.33
N GLY A 353 12.07 11.97 5.76
CA GLY A 353 10.67 11.69 6.10
C GLY A 353 10.52 10.97 7.44
N ALA A 354 9.89 9.80 7.48
CA ALA A 354 9.58 9.09 8.72
C ALA A 354 10.60 7.99 9.05
N LEU A 355 10.95 7.90 10.34
CA LEU A 355 11.80 6.87 10.94
C LEU A 355 10.94 6.05 11.91
N TYR A 356 10.56 4.83 11.52
CA TYR A 356 9.69 3.94 12.29
C TYR A 356 10.47 3.07 13.25
N TYR A 357 9.91 2.89 14.46
CA TYR A 357 10.45 2.01 15.48
C TYR A 357 9.67 0.67 15.50
N PRO A 358 10.33 -0.44 15.88
CA PRO A 358 9.66 -1.74 15.91
C PRO A 358 8.54 -1.79 16.96
N VAL A 359 7.49 -2.53 16.64
CA VAL A 359 6.32 -2.76 17.51
C VAL A 359 6.34 -4.15 18.15
N TYR A 360 7.43 -4.89 17.95
CA TYR A 360 7.66 -6.22 18.47
C TYR A 360 8.93 -6.27 19.35
N GLY A 361 9.04 -7.22 20.25
CA GLY A 361 10.19 -7.35 21.16
C GLY A 361 10.43 -6.12 22.04
N ILE A 362 9.37 -5.39 22.39
CA ILE A 362 9.44 -4.16 23.20
C ILE A 362 9.94 -4.50 24.62
N ASN A 363 10.86 -3.69 25.15
CA ASN A 363 11.54 -3.88 26.44
C ASN A 363 12.39 -5.16 26.53
N GLU A 364 12.74 -5.77 25.42
CA GLU A 364 13.64 -6.91 25.39
C GLU A 364 15.10 -6.46 25.20
N SER A 365 16.02 -7.15 25.88
CA SER A 365 17.46 -6.91 25.71
C SER A 365 17.96 -7.63 24.45
N ARG A 366 17.74 -7.01 23.28
CA ARG A 366 18.05 -7.57 21.96
C ARG A 366 18.40 -6.44 20.98
N PRO A 367 19.00 -6.75 19.84
CA PRO A 367 19.13 -5.83 18.72
C PRO A 367 17.78 -5.26 18.28
N GLY A 368 17.77 -4.22 17.49
CA GLY A 368 16.54 -3.67 16.94
C GLY A 368 16.77 -2.90 15.66
N LEU A 369 15.69 -2.67 14.92
CA LEU A 369 15.71 -1.95 13.64
C LEU A 369 15.07 -0.58 13.78
N ILE A 370 15.66 0.44 13.13
CA ILE A 370 14.94 1.67 12.78
C ILE A 370 14.74 1.65 11.26
N MET A 371 13.51 1.84 10.82
CA MET A 371 13.15 1.76 9.41
C MET A 371 12.77 3.12 8.85
N HIS A 372 13.54 3.59 7.90
CA HIS A 372 13.19 4.73 7.06
C HIS A 372 12.13 4.36 6.03
N TYR A 373 11.16 5.27 5.84
CA TYR A 373 10.18 5.16 4.77
C TYR A 373 9.91 6.53 4.14
N ARG A 374 10.07 6.58 2.83
CA ARG A 374 9.74 7.76 2.03
C ARG A 374 9.04 7.37 0.74
N GLY A 375 7.91 8.01 0.46
CA GLY A 375 7.20 7.92 -0.81
C GLY A 375 7.24 9.24 -1.58
N GLY A 376 6.76 9.21 -2.82
CA GLY A 376 6.65 10.39 -3.69
C GLY A 376 8.01 10.88 -4.23
N ASP A 377 8.09 12.16 -4.59
CA ASP A 377 9.22 12.76 -5.32
C ASP A 377 10.59 12.57 -4.67
N TRP A 378 10.65 12.54 -3.34
CA TRP A 378 11.90 12.26 -2.65
C TRP A 378 12.38 10.81 -2.84
N SER A 379 11.45 9.85 -2.92
CA SER A 379 11.83 8.47 -3.21
C SER A 379 12.41 8.32 -4.61
N ASP A 380 11.95 9.11 -5.58
CA ASP A 380 12.49 9.12 -6.94
C ASP A 380 13.95 9.59 -6.97
N ARG A 381 14.32 10.52 -6.10
CA ARG A 381 15.72 10.94 -5.93
C ARG A 381 16.58 9.88 -5.29
N PHE A 382 16.08 9.20 -4.25
CA PHE A 382 16.79 8.11 -3.60
C PHE A 382 17.09 6.90 -4.50
N VAL A 383 16.34 6.75 -5.59
CA VAL A 383 16.63 5.72 -6.61
C VAL A 383 18.02 5.88 -7.23
N SER A 384 18.53 7.11 -7.36
CA SER A 384 19.86 7.40 -7.92
C SER A 384 21.02 7.26 -6.94
N PHE A 385 20.72 7.11 -5.64
CA PHE A 385 21.77 6.95 -4.62
C PHE A 385 22.34 5.54 -4.65
N SER A 386 23.62 5.39 -4.34
CA SER A 386 24.16 4.08 -3.97
C SER A 386 23.52 3.60 -2.66
N ASP A 387 23.65 2.31 -2.38
CA ASP A 387 23.15 1.78 -1.12
C ASP A 387 23.83 2.45 0.08
N GLU A 388 25.16 2.63 0.01
CA GLU A 388 25.95 3.26 1.05
C GLU A 388 25.56 4.72 1.28
N GLU A 389 25.32 5.49 0.21
CA GLU A 389 24.93 6.89 0.30
C GLU A 389 23.52 7.02 0.92
N HIS A 390 22.58 6.16 0.53
CA HIS A 390 21.23 6.17 1.11
C HIS A 390 21.25 5.75 2.58
N VAL A 391 21.99 4.69 2.92
CA VAL A 391 22.18 4.21 4.29
C VAL A 391 22.81 5.30 5.16
N GLN A 392 23.87 5.96 4.68
CA GLN A 392 24.52 7.03 5.42
C GLN A 392 23.58 8.21 5.66
N THR A 393 22.80 8.60 4.64
CA THR A 393 21.80 9.68 4.78
C THR A 393 20.76 9.37 5.87
N VAL A 394 20.30 8.12 5.94
CA VAL A 394 19.34 7.68 6.96
C VAL A 394 20.00 7.60 8.34
N LEU A 395 21.23 7.09 8.43
CA LEU A 395 21.97 7.02 9.68
C LEU A 395 22.23 8.42 10.27
N ASP A 396 22.64 9.38 9.44
CA ASP A 396 22.85 10.77 9.87
C ASP A 396 21.55 11.38 10.42
N ALA A 397 20.41 11.10 9.79
CA ALA A 397 19.11 11.57 10.28
C ALA A 397 18.70 10.92 11.63
N ILE A 398 19.11 9.67 11.88
CA ILE A 398 18.91 9.00 13.17
C ILE A 398 19.83 9.62 14.23
N VAL A 399 21.09 9.95 13.88
CA VAL A 399 22.04 10.66 14.74
C VAL A 399 21.52 12.05 15.11
N ASP A 400 20.91 12.79 14.15
CA ASP A 400 20.29 14.08 14.40
C ASP A 400 19.17 14.03 15.46
N LEU A 401 18.47 12.90 15.56
CA LEU A 401 17.40 12.68 16.55
C LEU A 401 17.91 12.17 17.89
N HIS A 402 18.87 11.23 17.87
CA HIS A 402 19.25 10.43 19.03
C HIS A 402 20.69 10.65 19.50
N GLY A 403 21.47 11.45 18.77
CA GLY A 403 22.88 11.71 19.08
C GLY A 403 23.83 10.65 18.55
N GLU A 404 25.14 10.87 18.74
CA GLU A 404 26.24 10.03 18.20
C GLU A 404 26.19 8.58 18.67
N GLN A 405 25.56 8.28 19.81
CA GLN A 405 25.37 6.91 20.26
C GLN A 405 24.73 6.02 19.18
N ALA A 406 23.87 6.59 18.32
CA ALA A 406 23.25 5.83 17.24
C ALA A 406 24.29 5.32 16.23
N ARG A 407 25.33 6.12 15.96
CA ARG A 407 26.42 5.72 15.07
C ARG A 407 27.27 4.60 15.68
N ASP A 408 27.55 4.70 16.99
CA ASP A 408 28.36 3.71 17.70
C ASP A 408 27.65 2.35 17.81
N LEU A 409 26.32 2.36 17.84
CA LEU A 409 25.48 1.15 17.99
C LEU A 409 25.04 0.54 16.67
N TYR A 410 25.24 1.24 15.54
CA TYR A 410 24.94 0.68 14.25
C TYR A 410 25.87 -0.49 13.91
N THR A 411 25.31 -1.65 13.54
CA THR A 411 26.09 -2.87 13.30
C THR A 411 26.77 -2.92 11.93
N GLY A 412 26.38 -2.05 11.01
CA GLY A 412 26.75 -2.13 9.59
C GLY A 412 25.76 -2.94 8.74
N ASP A 413 24.82 -3.66 9.36
CA ASP A 413 23.83 -4.46 8.64
C ASP A 413 22.61 -3.61 8.31
N TYR A 414 22.11 -3.75 7.07
CA TYR A 414 20.94 -3.04 6.59
C TYR A 414 20.18 -3.81 5.53
N GLU A 415 18.95 -3.39 5.28
CA GLU A 415 18.18 -3.73 4.08
C GLU A 415 17.72 -2.43 3.40
N ARG A 416 17.85 -2.35 2.08
CA ARG A 416 17.40 -1.23 1.27
C ARG A 416 16.55 -1.72 0.11
N LEU A 417 15.42 -1.07 -0.12
CA LEU A 417 14.58 -1.31 -1.29
C LEU A 417 13.98 0.01 -1.79
N CYS A 418 14.28 0.35 -3.03
CA CYS A 418 13.55 1.35 -3.80
C CYS A 418 12.69 0.62 -4.84
N TRP A 419 11.37 0.72 -4.73
CA TRP A 419 10.44 -0.07 -5.54
C TRP A 419 10.51 0.22 -7.04
N LEU A 420 10.98 1.40 -7.47
CA LEU A 420 11.25 1.67 -8.89
C LEU A 420 12.39 0.81 -9.47
N GLN A 421 13.28 0.30 -8.62
CA GLN A 421 14.38 -0.58 -9.03
C GLN A 421 14.01 -2.06 -9.04
N ASP A 422 12.80 -2.43 -8.53
CA ASP A 422 12.34 -3.81 -8.56
C ASP A 422 11.97 -4.21 -10.00
N GLU A 423 12.64 -5.21 -10.54
CA GLU A 423 12.52 -5.63 -11.94
C GLU A 423 11.18 -6.30 -12.30
N HIS A 424 10.36 -6.64 -11.30
CA HIS A 424 9.09 -7.33 -11.48
C HIS A 424 7.87 -6.44 -11.22
N THR A 425 8.06 -5.30 -10.56
CA THR A 425 6.97 -4.37 -10.24
C THR A 425 7.20 -2.95 -10.74
N ALA A 426 8.42 -2.43 -10.61
CA ALA A 426 8.83 -1.07 -10.96
C ALA A 426 7.85 0.00 -10.41
N THR A 427 7.27 -0.25 -9.23
CA THR A 427 6.33 0.65 -8.55
C THR A 427 6.05 0.21 -7.12
N ALA A 428 5.73 1.16 -6.24
CA ALA A 428 5.24 0.87 -4.91
C ALA A 428 3.71 0.61 -4.89
N TRP A 429 2.91 1.51 -5.47
CA TRP A 429 1.46 1.36 -5.59
C TRP A 429 0.89 2.22 -6.73
N CYS A 430 -0.35 1.90 -7.12
CA CYS A 430 -1.12 2.71 -8.08
C CYS A 430 -1.61 4.00 -7.42
N ARG A 431 -1.61 5.08 -8.20
CA ARG A 431 -2.19 6.37 -7.83
C ARG A 431 -2.80 7.04 -9.05
N PRO A 432 -4.07 6.79 -9.32
CA PRO A 432 -4.77 7.36 -10.46
C PRO A 432 -4.76 8.89 -10.46
N ASP A 433 -4.67 9.47 -11.64
CA ASP A 433 -4.90 10.89 -11.85
C ASP A 433 -6.41 11.18 -11.95
N VAL A 434 -6.75 12.47 -12.06
CA VAL A 434 -8.13 12.98 -12.25
C VAL A 434 -8.85 12.20 -13.36
N GLU A 435 -10.10 11.82 -13.10
CA GLU A 435 -11.01 11.04 -13.96
C GLU A 435 -10.58 9.60 -14.28
N GLN A 436 -9.43 9.13 -13.83
CA GLN A 436 -8.96 7.77 -14.14
C GLN A 436 -9.77 6.67 -13.46
N HIS A 437 -10.35 6.93 -12.30
CA HIS A 437 -11.28 5.98 -11.67
C HIS A 437 -12.53 5.75 -12.53
N LYS A 438 -13.19 6.84 -12.94
CA LYS A 438 -14.38 6.77 -13.79
C LYS A 438 -14.09 6.13 -15.14
N LEU A 439 -12.94 6.44 -15.72
CA LEU A 439 -12.58 6.01 -17.07
C LEU A 439 -12.13 4.55 -17.11
N TYR A 440 -11.26 4.12 -16.19
CA TYR A 440 -10.56 2.84 -16.33
C TYR A 440 -11.20 1.70 -15.54
N ILE A 441 -11.78 1.95 -14.36
CA ILE A 441 -12.36 0.87 -13.56
C ILE A 441 -13.43 0.08 -14.31
N PRO A 442 -14.36 0.69 -15.06
CA PRO A 442 -15.33 -0.08 -15.85
C PRO A 442 -14.69 -1.00 -16.91
N ALA A 443 -13.54 -0.58 -17.48
CA ALA A 443 -12.82 -1.41 -18.46
C ALA A 443 -12.23 -2.67 -17.83
N TYR A 444 -11.80 -2.63 -16.56
CA TYR A 444 -11.27 -3.79 -15.86
C TYR A 444 -12.32 -4.86 -15.56
N HIS A 445 -13.60 -4.51 -15.64
CA HIS A 445 -14.72 -5.44 -15.49
C HIS A 445 -15.12 -6.14 -16.79
N GLN A 446 -14.42 -5.83 -17.88
CA GLN A 446 -14.61 -6.50 -19.16
C GLN A 446 -13.52 -7.54 -19.39
N THR A 447 -13.91 -8.72 -19.87
CA THR A 447 -12.96 -9.72 -20.35
C THR A 447 -12.67 -9.43 -21.82
N GLU A 448 -11.42 -9.15 -22.13
CA GLU A 448 -10.98 -8.93 -23.52
C GLU A 448 -9.90 -9.95 -23.88
N HIS A 449 -10.02 -10.58 -25.05
CA HIS A 449 -9.05 -11.57 -25.51
C HIS A 449 -8.83 -12.72 -24.49
N ASN A 450 -9.89 -13.20 -23.85
CA ASN A 450 -9.84 -14.18 -22.76
C ASN A 450 -8.89 -13.80 -21.60
N THR A 451 -8.66 -12.49 -21.41
CA THR A 451 -7.79 -11.94 -20.39
C THR A 451 -8.58 -11.11 -19.38
N ILE A 452 -8.34 -11.36 -18.10
CA ILE A 452 -8.95 -10.67 -16.96
C ILE A 452 -7.83 -10.02 -16.17
N PHE A 453 -7.95 -8.71 -15.90
CA PHE A 453 -6.94 -7.96 -15.15
C PHE A 453 -7.32 -7.84 -13.69
N ILE A 454 -6.39 -8.18 -12.79
CA ILE A 454 -6.51 -8.02 -11.34
C ILE A 454 -5.27 -7.33 -10.77
N GLY A 455 -5.22 -7.09 -9.48
CA GLY A 455 -4.17 -6.37 -8.77
C GLY A 455 -4.71 -5.09 -8.16
N GLU A 456 -3.99 -4.51 -7.19
CA GLU A 456 -4.45 -3.30 -6.49
C GLU A 456 -4.71 -2.12 -7.45
N HIS A 457 -4.01 -2.09 -8.57
CA HIS A 457 -4.15 -1.06 -9.60
C HIS A 457 -5.47 -1.15 -10.40
N THR A 458 -6.22 -2.23 -10.27
CA THR A 458 -7.54 -2.42 -10.90
C THR A 458 -8.69 -2.33 -9.89
N ALA A 459 -8.41 -2.03 -8.64
CA ALA A 459 -9.38 -1.82 -7.59
C ALA A 459 -9.77 -0.33 -7.49
N PRO A 460 -10.90 0.03 -6.87
CA PRO A 460 -11.27 1.42 -6.61
C PRO A 460 -10.53 2.03 -5.42
N THR A 461 -9.72 1.27 -4.72
CA THR A 461 -8.82 1.72 -3.66
C THR A 461 -7.41 1.22 -3.92
N HIS A 462 -6.39 1.93 -3.45
CA HIS A 462 -5.00 1.67 -3.79
C HIS A 462 -4.12 1.67 -2.55
N ALA A 463 -2.88 1.15 -2.68
CA ALA A 463 -1.85 1.11 -1.64
C ALA A 463 -2.12 0.16 -0.45
N TRP A 464 -3.19 -0.63 -0.47
CA TRP A 464 -3.57 -1.55 0.61
C TRP A 464 -3.66 -3.01 0.13
N VAL A 465 -3.44 -3.92 1.06
CA VAL A 465 -3.59 -5.38 0.82
C VAL A 465 -5.04 -5.72 0.44
N SER A 466 -6.00 -5.07 1.11
CA SER A 466 -7.44 -5.22 0.83
C SER A 466 -7.78 -4.92 -0.64
N SER A 467 -7.14 -3.92 -1.25
CA SER A 467 -7.36 -3.56 -2.66
C SER A 467 -7.00 -4.72 -3.62
N SER A 468 -5.87 -5.40 -3.34
CA SER A 468 -5.47 -6.58 -4.12
C SER A 468 -6.47 -7.75 -3.94
N LEU A 469 -6.94 -7.99 -2.71
CA LEU A 469 -7.93 -9.03 -2.43
C LEU A 469 -9.27 -8.73 -3.09
N GLN A 470 -9.73 -7.50 -3.05
CA GLN A 470 -10.95 -7.05 -3.73
C GLN A 470 -10.88 -7.34 -5.22
N SER A 471 -9.80 -6.93 -5.89
CA SER A 471 -9.61 -7.19 -7.31
C SER A 471 -9.57 -8.69 -7.63
N SER A 472 -9.01 -9.49 -6.71
CA SER A 472 -8.96 -10.95 -6.86
C SER A 472 -10.35 -11.60 -6.76
N VAL A 473 -11.21 -11.12 -5.83
CA VAL A 473 -12.60 -11.57 -5.75
C VAL A 473 -13.34 -11.22 -7.03
N ARG A 474 -13.25 -9.95 -7.48
CA ARG A 474 -13.86 -9.50 -8.73
C ARG A 474 -13.40 -10.33 -9.92
N GLY A 475 -12.09 -10.49 -10.11
CA GLY A 475 -11.55 -11.24 -11.25
C GLY A 475 -11.92 -12.73 -11.21
N SER A 476 -12.00 -13.33 -10.01
CA SER A 476 -12.46 -14.71 -9.87
C SER A 476 -13.96 -14.86 -10.20
N VAL A 477 -14.80 -13.94 -9.75
CA VAL A 477 -16.22 -13.90 -10.12
C VAL A 477 -16.37 -13.71 -11.63
N GLN A 478 -15.62 -12.79 -12.23
CA GLN A 478 -15.63 -12.54 -13.67
C GLN A 478 -15.26 -13.80 -14.45
N LEU A 479 -14.19 -14.50 -14.06
CA LEU A 479 -13.78 -15.76 -14.69
C LEU A 479 -14.88 -16.84 -14.59
N LEU A 480 -15.49 -17.00 -13.43
CA LEU A 480 -16.56 -17.99 -13.23
C LEU A 480 -17.79 -17.69 -14.11
N LEU A 481 -18.13 -16.41 -14.29
CA LEU A 481 -19.20 -15.99 -15.19
C LEU A 481 -18.87 -16.27 -16.66
N GLU A 482 -17.63 -16.01 -17.11
CA GLU A 482 -17.16 -16.37 -18.46
C GLU A 482 -17.23 -17.88 -18.72
N LEU A 483 -17.00 -18.68 -17.70
CA LEU A 483 -17.11 -20.14 -17.76
C LEU A 483 -18.55 -20.66 -17.62
N GLY A 484 -19.54 -19.79 -17.41
CA GLY A 484 -20.93 -20.16 -17.18
C GLY A 484 -21.23 -20.75 -15.79
N LEU A 485 -20.28 -20.64 -14.85
CA LEU A 485 -20.36 -21.16 -13.48
C LEU A 485 -21.02 -20.13 -12.54
N ILE A 486 -22.30 -19.84 -12.80
CA ILE A 486 -23.06 -18.77 -12.14
C ILE A 486 -23.23 -19.02 -10.64
N ASN A 487 -23.52 -20.25 -10.23
CA ASN A 487 -23.75 -20.59 -8.83
C ASN A 487 -22.44 -20.46 -8.02
N GLU A 488 -21.34 -20.91 -8.58
CA GLU A 488 -20.01 -20.81 -8.03
C GLU A 488 -19.58 -19.35 -7.89
N ALA A 489 -19.90 -18.52 -8.88
CA ALA A 489 -19.67 -17.07 -8.84
C ALA A 489 -20.44 -16.40 -7.70
N LYS A 490 -21.74 -16.76 -7.52
CA LYS A 490 -22.56 -16.26 -6.40
C LYS A 490 -22.02 -16.69 -5.04
N GLU A 491 -21.66 -17.97 -4.90
CA GLU A 491 -21.10 -18.52 -3.68
C GLU A 491 -19.78 -17.80 -3.30
N LEU A 492 -18.88 -17.64 -4.26
CA LEU A 492 -17.60 -16.95 -4.04
C LEU A 492 -17.82 -15.50 -3.63
N ASN A 493 -18.68 -14.78 -4.35
CA ASN A 493 -19.01 -13.39 -4.04
C ASN A 493 -19.57 -13.24 -2.62
N GLN A 494 -20.52 -14.10 -2.23
CA GLN A 494 -21.10 -14.07 -0.90
C GLN A 494 -20.06 -14.38 0.19
N ARG A 495 -19.20 -15.35 -0.02
CA ARG A 495 -18.17 -15.81 0.92
C ARG A 495 -17.15 -14.69 1.22
N TRP A 496 -16.75 -13.92 0.19
CA TRP A 496 -15.71 -12.92 0.27
C TRP A 496 -16.21 -11.47 0.41
N MET A 497 -17.48 -11.28 0.72
CA MET A 497 -18.10 -9.95 0.86
C MET A 497 -18.02 -9.11 -0.43
N GLY A 498 -17.96 -9.72 -1.59
CA GLY A 498 -17.92 -9.07 -2.90
C GLY A 498 -19.26 -8.40 -3.27
N ARG A 499 -19.73 -7.47 -2.43
CA ARG A 499 -21.07 -6.85 -2.56
C ARG A 499 -21.22 -5.95 -3.78
N TRP A 500 -20.13 -5.57 -4.40
CA TRP A 500 -20.11 -4.65 -5.56
C TRP A 500 -20.42 -5.33 -6.90
N ILE A 501 -20.35 -6.66 -6.96
CA ILE A 501 -20.71 -7.42 -8.14
C ILE A 501 -22.05 -8.08 -7.89
N GLN A 502 -23.03 -7.73 -8.72
CA GLN A 502 -24.33 -8.43 -8.74
C GLN A 502 -24.22 -9.61 -9.70
N VAL A 503 -24.34 -10.80 -9.17
CA VAL A 503 -24.30 -12.06 -9.89
C VAL A 503 -25.68 -12.71 -9.88
#